data_2076ccdd38631f8169d4addf3366d04c
#
_entry.id   2076ccdd38631f8169d4addf3366d04c
#
_cell.length_a   1.000
_cell.length_b   1.000
_cell.length_c   1.000
_cell.angle_alpha   90.00
_cell.angle_beta   90.00
_cell.angle_gamma   90.00
#
_symmetry.space_group_name_H-M   'P 1'
#
loop_
_entity.id
_entity.type
_entity.pdbx_description
1 polymer ?
#
loop_
_entity_poly.entity_id
_entity_poly.type
_entity_poly.pdbx_seq_one_letter_code
_entity_poly.pdbx_strand_id
1 'polypeptide(L)'
;MKVAVFGQTLYAGVLAALLAECGHHIFWCKVFKKPISEQTYALDDAVKHLLDRQQEKGFLNYCNFDQIPFDIDAYFFSFLPTEETQGVEILKQLKLRPIIHPKLMINASTLGLHGTDKFQDHMPHDQWVYLPDMIQEGNALSSMAQAEPLIVGCGDVQTQIKIKELLRPLYPRENQYLFMPVLDAEFTKLSISGMLATRISYINDLAVVAEKLGIDIEHVRQGMAADSRIGGSYLSPGAGFGGENFSHDIQTLTHTVLGTGANSQLLAQVWDINEQQKEILFRKLWNYYQGNLAGKTVAIWGAAFKENTGRIQQSPIHAMLKALWAQGVIVKLHDPQALPEIEKEYGQRADLIFCKDQYEATQDANALCLLTGWKQYWSPDYPQLLKIMQHPLILDGRNIYDPAYVKSQGFAYMGVGR
;
A
#
# COMPACT_ATOMS: atom_id res chain seq x y z
N MET A 1 -26.13 14.62 4.11
CA MET A 1 -26.63 13.60 3.16
C MET A 1 -26.57 12.23 3.85
N LYS A 2 -27.40 11.28 3.39
CA LYS A 2 -27.35 9.87 3.78
C LYS A 2 -26.57 9.10 2.74
N VAL A 3 -25.54 8.37 3.17
CA VAL A 3 -24.62 7.68 2.26
C VAL A 3 -24.52 6.20 2.67
N ALA A 4 -24.70 5.29 1.72
CA ALA A 4 -24.43 3.88 1.93
C ALA A 4 -23.04 3.52 1.40
N VAL A 5 -22.25 2.80 2.19
CA VAL A 5 -20.90 2.35 1.82
C VAL A 5 -20.87 0.83 1.76
N PHE A 6 -20.40 0.28 0.65
CA PHE A 6 -20.20 -1.15 0.42
C PHE A 6 -18.74 -1.46 0.19
N GLY A 7 -18.31 -2.61 0.69
CA GLY A 7 -16.92 -3.04 0.69
C GLY A 7 -16.21 -2.71 2.00
N GLN A 8 -15.02 -3.30 2.16
CA GLN A 8 -14.28 -3.28 3.43
C GLN A 8 -12.82 -2.90 3.25
N THR A 9 -12.53 -2.15 2.18
CA THR A 9 -11.19 -1.65 1.90
C THR A 9 -10.80 -0.54 2.90
N LEU A 10 -9.51 -0.25 3.03
CA LEU A 10 -9.03 0.91 3.77
C LEU A 10 -9.68 2.19 3.23
N TYR A 11 -9.82 2.31 1.91
CA TYR A 11 -10.43 3.47 1.27
C TYR A 11 -11.91 3.64 1.65
N ALA A 12 -12.69 2.54 1.72
CA ALA A 12 -14.06 2.59 2.24
C ALA A 12 -14.09 3.15 3.67
N GLY A 13 -13.16 2.70 4.53
CA GLY A 13 -13.05 3.18 5.91
C GLY A 13 -12.71 4.67 5.99
N VAL A 14 -11.75 5.13 5.18
CA VAL A 14 -11.36 6.55 5.12
C VAL A 14 -12.51 7.44 4.67
N LEU A 15 -13.19 7.05 3.57
CA LEU A 15 -14.34 7.80 3.06
C LEU A 15 -15.48 7.83 4.08
N ALA A 16 -15.83 6.68 4.68
CA ALA A 16 -16.85 6.61 5.71
C ALA A 16 -16.52 7.51 6.91
N ALA A 17 -15.27 7.47 7.40
CA ALA A 17 -14.82 8.25 8.54
C ALA A 17 -14.88 9.77 8.27
N LEU A 18 -14.31 10.21 7.14
CA LEU A 18 -14.24 11.63 6.78
C LEU A 18 -15.61 12.21 6.44
N LEU A 19 -16.44 11.50 5.69
CA LEU A 19 -17.80 11.96 5.39
C LEU A 19 -18.67 12.03 6.64
N ALA A 20 -18.55 11.06 7.57
CA ALA A 20 -19.23 11.11 8.85
C ALA A 20 -18.74 12.30 9.71
N GLU A 21 -17.44 12.60 9.72
CA GLU A 21 -16.89 13.77 10.41
C GLU A 21 -17.43 15.09 9.85
N CYS A 22 -17.72 15.12 8.56
CA CYS A 22 -18.35 16.26 7.88
C CYS A 22 -19.87 16.36 8.11
N GLY A 23 -20.46 15.49 8.94
CA GLY A 23 -21.88 15.53 9.30
C GLY A 23 -22.80 14.79 8.33
N HIS A 24 -22.27 13.93 7.44
CA HIS A 24 -23.09 13.01 6.66
C HIS A 24 -23.45 11.80 7.51
N HIS A 25 -24.65 11.23 7.30
CA HIS A 25 -25.07 9.99 7.94
C HIS A 25 -24.63 8.79 7.08
N ILE A 26 -23.70 8.02 7.58
CA ILE A 26 -23.09 6.88 6.88
C ILE A 26 -23.72 5.58 7.33
N PHE A 27 -24.15 4.77 6.38
CA PHE A 27 -24.60 3.40 6.55
C PHE A 27 -23.58 2.46 5.92
N TRP A 28 -22.67 1.93 6.74
CA TRP A 28 -21.63 1.02 6.24
C TRP A 28 -22.16 -0.41 6.30
N CYS A 29 -22.45 -0.96 5.11
CA CYS A 29 -23.04 -2.28 4.98
C CYS A 29 -21.99 -3.37 5.12
N LYS A 30 -22.21 -4.26 6.09
CA LYS A 30 -21.45 -5.50 6.25
C LYS A 30 -21.93 -6.51 5.22
N VAL A 31 -21.22 -6.66 4.14
CA VAL A 31 -21.62 -7.50 3.02
C VAL A 31 -21.43 -8.99 3.29
N PHE A 32 -20.61 -9.38 4.26
CA PHE A 32 -20.27 -10.79 4.52
C PHE A 32 -20.29 -11.18 6.00
N LYS A 33 -20.55 -12.50 6.22
CA LYS A 33 -20.76 -13.21 7.49
C LYS A 33 -19.60 -13.17 8.52
N LYS A 34 -18.54 -12.39 8.29
CA LYS A 34 -17.43 -12.25 9.25
C LYS A 34 -17.55 -10.94 10.03
N PRO A 35 -17.35 -10.96 11.35
CA PRO A 35 -17.29 -9.74 12.18
C PRO A 35 -16.20 -8.78 11.67
N ILE A 36 -16.39 -7.45 11.82
CA ILE A 36 -15.36 -6.45 11.46
C ILE A 36 -14.03 -6.73 12.16
N SER A 37 -14.05 -7.28 13.37
CA SER A 37 -12.86 -7.69 14.13
C SER A 37 -12.05 -8.84 13.51
N GLU A 38 -12.62 -9.59 12.58
CA GLU A 38 -11.97 -10.72 11.89
C GLU A 38 -11.64 -10.38 10.43
N GLN A 39 -11.84 -9.11 10.03
CA GLN A 39 -11.66 -8.71 8.64
C GLN A 39 -10.21 -8.36 8.34
N THR A 40 -9.78 -8.83 7.20
CA THR A 40 -8.41 -8.89 6.69
C THR A 40 -7.79 -7.53 6.35
N TYR A 41 -8.50 -6.41 6.58
CA TYR A 41 -7.98 -5.07 6.30
C TYR A 41 -7.58 -4.39 7.60
N ALA A 42 -6.28 -4.33 7.84
CA ALA A 42 -5.74 -3.46 8.87
C ALA A 42 -6.05 -2.01 8.47
N LEU A 43 -7.04 -1.42 9.11
CA LEU A 43 -7.25 0.01 9.05
C LEU A 43 -6.10 0.69 9.82
N ASP A 44 -5.63 1.82 9.33
CA ASP A 44 -4.73 2.70 10.09
C ASP A 44 -5.39 3.04 11.43
N ASP A 45 -4.62 3.10 12.51
CA ASP A 45 -5.17 3.37 13.85
C ASP A 45 -5.94 4.71 13.91
N ALA A 46 -5.45 5.73 13.20
CA ALA A 46 -6.14 7.01 13.09
C ALA A 46 -7.52 6.87 12.43
N VAL A 47 -7.66 5.98 11.42
CA VAL A 47 -8.95 5.69 10.76
C VAL A 47 -9.89 5.00 11.73
N LYS A 48 -9.40 3.99 12.47
CA LYS A 48 -10.20 3.27 13.49
C LYS A 48 -10.73 4.23 14.54
N HIS A 49 -9.86 5.05 15.14
CA HIS A 49 -10.26 6.02 16.16
C HIS A 49 -11.29 7.02 15.64
N LEU A 50 -11.17 7.45 14.37
CA LEU A 50 -12.15 8.36 13.79
C LEU A 50 -13.50 7.66 13.57
N LEU A 51 -13.51 6.41 13.06
CA LEU A 51 -14.72 5.62 12.86
C LEU A 51 -15.45 5.38 14.19
N ASP A 52 -14.74 4.96 15.23
CA ASP A 52 -15.31 4.71 16.57
C ASP A 52 -15.97 5.98 17.12
N ARG A 53 -15.28 7.13 17.03
CA ARG A 53 -15.81 8.43 17.44
C ARG A 53 -17.07 8.82 16.67
N GLN A 54 -17.13 8.57 15.36
CA GLN A 54 -18.31 8.90 14.55
C GLN A 54 -19.46 7.92 14.77
N GLN A 55 -19.17 6.68 15.11
CA GLN A 55 -20.19 5.72 15.56
C GLN A 55 -20.82 6.14 16.88
N GLU A 56 -20.02 6.56 17.87
CA GLU A 56 -20.51 7.08 19.16
C GLU A 56 -21.40 8.31 18.99
N LYS A 57 -21.07 9.19 18.03
CA LYS A 57 -21.86 10.38 17.70
C LYS A 57 -23.13 10.10 16.88
N GLY A 58 -23.32 8.86 16.39
CA GLY A 58 -24.47 8.46 15.58
C GLY A 58 -24.41 8.89 14.11
N PHE A 59 -23.26 9.38 13.61
CA PHE A 59 -23.06 9.69 12.19
C PHE A 59 -22.62 8.48 11.38
N LEU A 60 -22.06 7.44 12.00
CA LEU A 60 -21.70 6.18 11.37
C LEU A 60 -22.53 5.04 11.96
N ASN A 61 -23.20 4.29 11.08
CA ASN A 61 -23.98 3.14 11.45
C ASN A 61 -23.49 1.91 10.65
N TYR A 62 -23.01 0.89 11.35
CA TYR A 62 -22.79 -0.41 10.75
C TYR A 62 -24.14 -1.15 10.66
N CYS A 63 -24.47 -1.66 9.48
CA CYS A 63 -25.77 -2.27 9.24
C CYS A 63 -25.68 -3.45 8.27
N ASN A 64 -26.70 -4.28 8.25
CA ASN A 64 -26.92 -5.25 7.20
C ASN A 64 -27.63 -4.59 6.01
N PHE A 65 -27.61 -5.23 4.85
CA PHE A 65 -28.21 -4.70 3.62
C PHE A 65 -29.68 -4.29 3.79
N ASP A 66 -30.48 -5.10 4.49
CA ASP A 66 -31.90 -4.82 4.72
C ASP A 66 -32.18 -3.63 5.64
N GLN A 67 -31.18 -3.23 6.43
CA GLN A 67 -31.28 -2.10 7.36
C GLN A 67 -30.91 -0.75 6.72
N ILE A 68 -30.40 -0.75 5.48
CA ILE A 68 -30.10 0.48 4.76
C ILE A 68 -31.40 1.23 4.47
N PRO A 69 -31.54 2.52 4.81
CA PRO A 69 -32.71 3.32 4.47
C PRO A 69 -32.97 3.38 2.96
N PHE A 70 -34.23 3.62 2.60
CA PHE A 70 -34.61 3.79 1.18
C PHE A 70 -34.25 5.18 0.64
N ASP A 71 -34.10 6.16 1.51
CA ASP A 71 -33.83 7.58 1.19
C ASP A 71 -32.30 7.89 1.17
N ILE A 72 -31.48 6.95 0.71
CA ILE A 72 -30.06 7.16 0.50
C ILE A 72 -29.83 8.13 -0.65
N ASP A 73 -28.93 9.10 -0.46
CA ASP A 73 -28.55 10.11 -1.46
C ASP A 73 -27.44 9.61 -2.39
N ALA A 74 -26.45 8.87 -1.84
CA ALA A 74 -25.30 8.37 -2.59
C ALA A 74 -24.87 6.97 -2.10
N TYR A 75 -24.35 6.17 -3.02
CA TYR A 75 -23.86 4.81 -2.78
C TYR A 75 -22.37 4.74 -3.17
N PHE A 76 -21.52 4.34 -2.23
CA PHE A 76 -20.10 4.05 -2.46
C PHE A 76 -19.86 2.55 -2.58
N PHE A 77 -19.08 2.18 -3.60
CA PHE A 77 -18.61 0.81 -3.85
C PHE A 77 -17.09 0.82 -3.81
N SER A 78 -16.49 0.16 -2.81
CA SER A 78 -15.04 0.08 -2.67
C SER A 78 -14.63 -1.37 -2.43
N PHE A 79 -14.29 -2.04 -3.52
CA PHE A 79 -13.95 -3.46 -3.57
C PHE A 79 -12.54 -3.68 -4.08
N LEU A 80 -11.92 -4.77 -3.64
CA LEU A 80 -10.72 -5.29 -4.27
C LEU A 80 -11.07 -5.99 -5.59
N PRO A 81 -10.08 -6.22 -6.46
CA PRO A 81 -10.26 -6.99 -7.69
C PRO A 81 -10.88 -8.37 -7.47
N THR A 82 -10.51 -9.04 -6.39
CA THR A 82 -11.05 -10.36 -6.01
C THR A 82 -12.51 -10.32 -5.52
N GLU A 83 -13.03 -9.13 -5.25
CA GLU A 83 -14.37 -8.89 -4.71
C GLU A 83 -15.36 -8.32 -5.75
N GLU A 84 -14.97 -8.20 -7.02
CA GLU A 84 -15.81 -7.67 -8.11
C GLU A 84 -17.19 -8.33 -8.15
N THR A 85 -17.24 -9.66 -8.06
CA THR A 85 -18.48 -10.44 -8.06
C THR A 85 -19.42 -10.05 -6.92
N GLN A 86 -18.87 -9.67 -5.77
CA GLN A 86 -19.66 -9.23 -4.61
C GLN A 86 -20.28 -7.86 -4.87
N GLY A 87 -19.54 -6.95 -5.49
CA GLY A 87 -20.04 -5.65 -5.91
C GLY A 87 -21.23 -5.80 -6.87
N VAL A 88 -21.10 -6.67 -7.86
CA VAL A 88 -22.18 -6.98 -8.80
C VAL A 88 -23.42 -7.55 -8.10
N GLU A 89 -23.23 -8.46 -7.13
CA GLU A 89 -24.36 -9.04 -6.39
C GLU A 89 -25.13 -7.99 -5.57
N ILE A 90 -24.42 -7.04 -4.98
CA ILE A 90 -25.06 -5.92 -4.28
C ILE A 90 -25.89 -5.05 -5.23
N LEU A 91 -25.35 -4.75 -6.42
CA LEU A 91 -26.08 -3.97 -7.42
C LEU A 91 -27.36 -4.69 -7.86
N LYS A 92 -27.33 -6.00 -8.06
CA LYS A 92 -28.52 -6.80 -8.35
C LYS A 92 -29.57 -6.70 -7.22
N GLN A 93 -29.11 -6.77 -5.95
CA GLN A 93 -30.01 -6.61 -4.80
C GLN A 93 -30.56 -5.17 -4.70
N LEU A 94 -29.73 -4.15 -4.93
CA LEU A 94 -30.17 -2.75 -4.96
C LEU A 94 -31.23 -2.51 -6.03
N LYS A 95 -31.10 -3.12 -7.21
CA LYS A 95 -32.08 -3.02 -8.31
C LYS A 95 -33.48 -3.51 -7.92
N LEU A 96 -33.58 -4.43 -6.96
CA LEU A 96 -34.85 -4.95 -6.47
C LEU A 96 -35.51 -4.07 -5.41
N ARG A 97 -34.79 -3.04 -4.90
CA ARG A 97 -35.33 -2.13 -3.88
C ARG A 97 -36.16 -1.01 -4.55
N PRO A 98 -37.21 -0.52 -3.88
CA PRO A 98 -37.98 0.64 -4.35
C PRO A 98 -37.20 1.95 -4.17
N ILE A 99 -36.17 2.16 -4.99
CA ILE A 99 -35.30 3.32 -4.96
C ILE A 99 -35.78 4.32 -6.01
N ILE A 100 -35.83 5.61 -5.65
CA ILE A 100 -36.13 6.69 -6.61
C ILE A 100 -34.83 7.04 -7.36
N HIS A 101 -34.84 6.83 -8.67
CA HIS A 101 -33.72 7.14 -9.57
C HIS A 101 -33.83 8.54 -10.19
N PRO A 102 -32.73 9.18 -10.66
CA PRO A 102 -31.36 8.67 -10.62
C PRO A 102 -30.69 8.92 -9.27
N LYS A 103 -29.89 7.94 -8.79
CA LYS A 103 -29.02 8.05 -7.60
C LYS A 103 -27.58 8.32 -8.00
N LEU A 104 -26.82 8.89 -7.06
CA LEU A 104 -25.39 9.05 -7.21
C LEU A 104 -24.70 7.72 -6.80
N MET A 105 -24.07 7.06 -7.78
CA MET A 105 -23.35 5.80 -7.63
C MET A 105 -21.86 6.08 -7.80
N ILE A 106 -21.06 5.76 -6.80
CA ILE A 106 -19.64 6.10 -6.78
C ILE A 106 -18.82 4.81 -6.71
N ASN A 107 -18.15 4.50 -7.81
CA ASN A 107 -17.18 3.43 -7.84
C ASN A 107 -15.82 3.96 -7.30
N ALA A 108 -15.40 3.42 -6.17
CA ALA A 108 -14.12 3.69 -5.52
C ALA A 108 -13.28 2.40 -5.41
N SER A 109 -13.56 1.43 -6.28
CA SER A 109 -12.93 0.10 -6.28
C SER A 109 -11.68 0.07 -7.16
N THR A 110 -10.77 -0.88 -6.88
CA THR A 110 -9.54 -1.10 -7.64
C THR A 110 -9.76 -2.22 -8.68
N LEU A 111 -10.66 -1.99 -9.65
CA LEU A 111 -11.08 -3.00 -10.63
C LEU A 111 -10.39 -2.88 -12.00
N GLY A 112 -9.51 -1.90 -12.19
CA GLY A 112 -8.86 -1.64 -13.47
C GLY A 112 -9.74 -0.90 -14.46
N LEU A 113 -9.39 -0.93 -15.76
CA LEU A 113 -10.15 -0.28 -16.81
C LEU A 113 -11.51 -0.93 -16.99
N HIS A 114 -12.52 -0.11 -17.33
CA HIS A 114 -13.92 -0.52 -17.48
C HIS A 114 -14.54 -1.11 -16.20
N GLY A 115 -13.89 -0.93 -15.04
CA GLY A 115 -14.42 -1.40 -13.76
C GLY A 115 -15.74 -0.72 -13.40
N THR A 116 -15.87 0.59 -13.71
CA THR A 116 -17.11 1.34 -13.49
C THR A 116 -18.18 0.95 -14.48
N ASP A 117 -17.85 0.72 -15.76
CA ASP A 117 -18.78 0.27 -16.78
C ASP A 117 -19.45 -1.03 -16.39
N LYS A 118 -18.71 -2.02 -15.86
CA LYS A 118 -19.25 -3.29 -15.37
C LYS A 118 -20.32 -3.10 -14.29
N PHE A 119 -20.15 -2.12 -13.42
CA PHE A 119 -21.14 -1.80 -12.40
C PHE A 119 -22.33 -1.03 -13.01
N GLN A 120 -22.05 -0.08 -13.88
CA GLN A 120 -23.06 0.72 -14.56
C GLN A 120 -24.03 -0.12 -15.38
N ASP A 121 -23.60 -1.20 -16.02
CA ASP A 121 -24.45 -2.13 -16.79
C ASP A 121 -25.59 -2.70 -15.95
N HIS A 122 -25.43 -2.81 -14.62
CA HIS A 122 -26.47 -3.28 -13.71
C HIS A 122 -27.47 -2.18 -13.30
N MET A 123 -27.03 -0.90 -13.29
CA MET A 123 -27.80 0.28 -12.87
C MET A 123 -27.62 1.42 -13.87
N PRO A 124 -28.03 1.27 -15.16
CA PRO A 124 -27.68 2.20 -16.25
C PRO A 124 -28.41 3.54 -16.18
N HIS A 125 -29.44 3.67 -15.37
CA HIS A 125 -30.21 4.91 -15.22
C HIS A 125 -29.71 5.83 -14.11
N ASP A 126 -28.66 5.39 -13.39
CA ASP A 126 -28.07 6.14 -12.29
C ASP A 126 -26.87 6.98 -12.75
N GLN A 127 -26.48 7.92 -11.89
CA GLN A 127 -25.37 8.83 -12.15
C GLN A 127 -24.09 8.22 -11.61
N TRP A 128 -23.23 7.73 -12.49
CA TRP A 128 -21.99 7.06 -12.10
C TRP A 128 -20.82 8.02 -12.05
N VAL A 129 -20.02 7.83 -11.00
CA VAL A 129 -18.76 8.51 -10.76
C VAL A 129 -17.70 7.47 -10.46
N TYR A 130 -16.51 7.64 -11.00
CA TYR A 130 -15.31 6.96 -10.55
C TYR A 130 -14.49 7.90 -9.64
N LEU A 131 -14.22 7.46 -8.43
CA LEU A 131 -13.38 8.16 -7.47
C LEU A 131 -12.16 7.29 -7.16
N PRO A 132 -10.99 7.56 -7.78
CA PRO A 132 -9.82 6.70 -7.64
C PRO A 132 -9.31 6.63 -6.22
N ASP A 133 -8.91 5.43 -5.79
CA ASP A 133 -8.17 5.23 -4.54
C ASP A 133 -6.74 5.77 -4.69
N MET A 134 -6.50 6.94 -4.11
CA MET A 134 -5.21 7.65 -4.12
C MET A 134 -4.61 7.79 -2.72
N ILE A 135 -5.21 7.11 -1.71
CA ILE A 135 -4.74 7.19 -0.34
C ILE A 135 -3.39 6.50 -0.15
N GLN A 136 -2.66 6.94 0.85
CA GLN A 136 -1.39 6.34 1.27
C GLN A 136 -1.61 5.57 2.58
N GLU A 137 -1.53 4.26 2.54
CA GLU A 137 -1.60 3.42 3.75
C GLU A 137 -0.61 3.92 4.80
N GLY A 138 -0.98 3.88 6.08
CA GLY A 138 -0.20 4.45 7.18
C GLY A 138 -0.29 5.98 7.33
N ASN A 139 -0.91 6.68 6.36
CA ASN A 139 -1.21 8.11 6.39
C ASN A 139 -2.53 8.41 5.63
N ALA A 140 -3.49 7.49 5.71
CA ALA A 140 -4.62 7.47 4.79
C ALA A 140 -5.56 8.68 4.95
N LEU A 141 -5.88 9.11 6.18
CA LEU A 141 -6.73 10.29 6.41
C LEU A 141 -6.12 11.57 5.85
N SER A 142 -4.84 11.83 6.16
CA SER A 142 -4.15 13.04 5.70
C SER A 142 -3.98 13.05 4.18
N SER A 143 -3.62 11.92 3.59
CA SER A 143 -3.44 11.83 2.14
C SER A 143 -4.73 12.08 1.36
N MET A 144 -5.90 11.64 1.90
CA MET A 144 -7.20 11.97 1.31
C MET A 144 -7.55 13.44 1.51
N ALA A 145 -7.41 13.97 2.72
CA ALA A 145 -7.76 15.35 3.02
C ALA A 145 -6.88 16.39 2.29
N GLN A 146 -5.68 16.00 1.87
CA GLN A 146 -4.71 16.87 1.19
C GLN A 146 -4.59 16.60 -0.31
N ALA A 147 -5.41 15.68 -0.87
CA ALA A 147 -5.41 15.41 -2.30
C ALA A 147 -5.85 16.66 -3.08
N GLU A 148 -4.92 17.30 -3.78
CA GLU A 148 -5.20 18.46 -4.62
C GLU A 148 -4.40 18.37 -5.93
N PRO A 149 -5.10 18.31 -7.08
CA PRO A 149 -6.54 18.18 -7.26
C PRO A 149 -7.06 16.75 -7.02
N LEU A 150 -8.32 16.63 -6.57
CA LEU A 150 -9.04 15.36 -6.51
C LEU A 150 -9.49 14.96 -7.92
N ILE A 151 -9.03 13.83 -8.41
CA ILE A 151 -9.47 13.27 -9.71
C ILE A 151 -10.87 12.69 -9.56
N VAL A 152 -11.76 13.05 -10.48
CA VAL A 152 -13.15 12.58 -10.50
C VAL A 152 -13.54 12.20 -11.91
N GLY A 153 -13.78 10.92 -12.15
CA GLY A 153 -14.32 10.42 -13.42
C GLY A 153 -15.84 10.54 -13.46
N CYS A 154 -16.38 11.37 -14.33
CA CYS A 154 -17.83 11.44 -14.57
C CYS A 154 -18.17 12.02 -15.94
N GLY A 155 -19.37 11.66 -16.46
CA GLY A 155 -19.75 11.97 -17.83
C GLY A 155 -20.50 13.28 -18.04
N ASP A 156 -21.17 13.84 -17.01
CA ASP A 156 -22.08 14.96 -17.19
C ASP A 156 -22.04 15.98 -16.05
N VAL A 157 -22.48 17.21 -16.34
CA VAL A 157 -22.44 18.35 -15.41
C VAL A 157 -23.34 18.14 -14.18
N GLN A 158 -24.48 17.46 -14.32
CA GLN A 158 -25.41 17.23 -13.20
C GLN A 158 -24.78 16.29 -12.18
N THR A 159 -24.09 15.26 -12.64
CA THR A 159 -23.32 14.34 -11.81
C THR A 159 -22.16 15.08 -11.12
N GLN A 160 -21.47 16.00 -11.83
CA GLN A 160 -20.42 16.84 -11.23
C GLN A 160 -20.96 17.70 -10.09
N ILE A 161 -22.14 18.29 -10.24
CA ILE A 161 -22.77 19.10 -9.18
C ILE A 161 -23.03 18.25 -7.95
N LYS A 162 -23.64 17.06 -8.11
CA LYS A 162 -23.98 16.17 -6.99
C LYS A 162 -22.74 15.67 -6.23
N ILE A 163 -21.71 15.25 -6.93
CA ILE A 163 -20.46 14.79 -6.26
C ILE A 163 -19.76 15.93 -5.56
N LYS A 164 -19.76 17.15 -6.12
CA LYS A 164 -19.25 18.35 -5.44
C LYS A 164 -20.05 18.67 -4.17
N GLU A 165 -21.37 18.56 -4.20
CA GLU A 165 -22.19 18.78 -3.00
C GLU A 165 -21.84 17.79 -1.89
N LEU A 166 -21.65 16.52 -2.22
CA LEU A 166 -21.24 15.49 -1.25
C LEU A 166 -19.86 15.77 -0.66
N LEU A 167 -18.90 16.14 -1.48
CA LEU A 167 -17.50 16.29 -1.09
C LEU A 167 -17.11 17.72 -0.67
N ARG A 168 -18.01 18.70 -0.80
CA ARG A 168 -17.77 20.11 -0.46
C ARG A 168 -17.18 20.35 0.93
N PRO A 169 -17.55 19.63 1.98
CA PRO A 169 -16.94 19.84 3.30
C PRO A 169 -15.46 19.49 3.33
N LEU A 170 -14.99 18.58 2.48
CA LEU A 170 -13.58 18.20 2.36
C LEU A 170 -12.86 19.05 1.30
N TYR A 171 -13.53 19.34 0.18
CA TYR A 171 -12.99 20.06 -0.97
C TYR A 171 -13.89 21.25 -1.33
N PRO A 172 -13.80 22.39 -0.59
CA PRO A 172 -14.73 23.50 -0.75
C PRO A 172 -14.51 24.34 -2.01
N ARG A 173 -13.33 24.24 -2.67
CA ARG A 173 -12.97 25.10 -3.80
C ARG A 173 -13.08 24.35 -5.12
N GLU A 174 -13.55 25.03 -6.18
CA GLU A 174 -13.71 24.47 -7.53
C GLU A 174 -12.39 23.95 -8.14
N ASN A 175 -11.29 24.64 -7.90
CA ASN A 175 -9.98 24.25 -8.41
C ASN A 175 -9.36 23.03 -7.72
N GLN A 176 -10.02 22.48 -6.69
CA GLN A 176 -9.61 21.24 -6.04
C GLN A 176 -10.11 20.00 -6.77
N TYR A 177 -10.96 20.15 -7.81
CA TYR A 177 -11.46 19.02 -8.58
C TYR A 177 -10.86 18.99 -9.98
N LEU A 178 -10.46 17.80 -10.43
CA LEU A 178 -10.05 17.53 -11.80
C LEU A 178 -11.04 16.54 -12.42
N PHE A 179 -12.04 17.08 -13.13
CA PHE A 179 -13.07 16.27 -13.79
C PHE A 179 -12.60 15.77 -15.15
N MET A 180 -12.88 14.51 -15.45
CA MET A 180 -12.60 13.87 -16.72
C MET A 180 -13.58 12.71 -16.97
N PRO A 181 -13.68 12.16 -18.21
CA PRO A 181 -14.43 10.94 -18.46
C PRO A 181 -14.02 9.79 -17.54
N VAL A 182 -14.94 8.88 -17.22
CA VAL A 182 -14.70 7.77 -16.30
C VAL A 182 -13.48 6.93 -16.72
N LEU A 183 -13.43 6.52 -17.99
CA LEU A 183 -12.34 5.70 -18.50
C LEU A 183 -10.99 6.42 -18.43
N ASP A 184 -10.98 7.74 -18.70
CA ASP A 184 -9.77 8.55 -18.59
C ASP A 184 -9.26 8.61 -17.12
N ALA A 185 -10.19 8.71 -16.16
CA ALA A 185 -9.84 8.72 -14.74
C ALA A 185 -9.33 7.35 -14.27
N GLU A 186 -9.91 6.24 -14.72
CA GLU A 186 -9.43 4.89 -14.46
C GLU A 186 -8.01 4.70 -15.03
N PHE A 187 -7.79 5.12 -16.27
CA PHE A 187 -6.47 5.04 -16.91
C PHE A 187 -5.45 5.97 -16.23
N THR A 188 -5.88 7.18 -15.84
CA THR A 188 -5.03 8.14 -15.11
C THR A 188 -4.53 7.56 -13.79
N LYS A 189 -5.42 6.92 -13.02
CA LYS A 189 -5.06 6.26 -11.76
C LYS A 189 -4.00 5.18 -11.95
N LEU A 190 -4.18 4.30 -12.92
CA LEU A 190 -3.20 3.27 -13.26
C LEU A 190 -1.88 3.88 -13.76
N SER A 191 -1.95 4.94 -14.57
CA SER A 191 -0.77 5.64 -15.10
C SER A 191 0.05 6.32 -14.00
N ILE A 192 -0.60 6.88 -12.97
CA ILE A 192 0.08 7.42 -11.79
C ILE A 192 0.84 6.31 -11.07
N SER A 193 0.20 5.18 -10.79
CA SER A 193 0.85 4.02 -10.15
C SER A 193 2.04 3.51 -10.98
N GLY A 194 1.86 3.41 -12.30
CA GLY A 194 2.94 3.02 -13.22
C GLY A 194 4.13 3.98 -13.22
N MET A 195 3.88 5.30 -13.19
CA MET A 195 4.95 6.31 -13.10
C MET A 195 5.69 6.24 -11.76
N LEU A 196 4.96 6.08 -10.64
CA LEU A 196 5.59 5.96 -9.32
C LEU A 196 6.45 4.69 -9.22
N ALA A 197 5.98 3.56 -9.76
CA ALA A 197 6.77 2.33 -9.83
C ALA A 197 8.00 2.48 -10.70
N THR A 198 7.88 3.18 -11.84
CA THR A 198 9.00 3.48 -12.74
C THR A 198 10.08 4.26 -12.00
N ARG A 199 9.72 5.25 -11.20
CA ARG A 199 10.68 6.05 -10.41
C ARG A 199 11.44 5.18 -9.40
N ILE A 200 10.73 4.29 -8.67
CA ILE A 200 11.37 3.39 -7.70
C ILE A 200 12.29 2.39 -8.41
N SER A 201 11.82 1.74 -9.48
CA SER A 201 12.63 0.79 -10.23
C SER A 201 13.83 1.47 -10.89
N TYR A 202 13.66 2.68 -11.43
CA TYR A 202 14.74 3.47 -12.02
C TYR A 202 15.87 3.77 -11.03
N ILE A 203 15.55 4.28 -9.83
CA ILE A 203 16.59 4.56 -8.84
C ILE A 203 17.26 3.28 -8.32
N ASN A 204 16.50 2.17 -8.21
CA ASN A 204 17.02 0.89 -7.82
C ASN A 204 17.97 0.28 -8.88
N ASP A 205 17.65 0.42 -10.16
CA ASP A 205 18.51 0.00 -11.26
C ASP A 205 19.82 0.82 -11.27
N LEU A 206 19.72 2.14 -11.12
CA LEU A 206 20.88 3.00 -10.96
C LEU A 206 21.72 2.66 -9.72
N ALA A 207 21.09 2.24 -8.63
CA ALA A 207 21.79 1.85 -7.39
C ALA A 207 22.73 0.66 -7.63
N VAL A 208 22.33 -0.31 -8.46
CA VAL A 208 23.18 -1.44 -8.83
C VAL A 208 24.41 -1.00 -9.62
N VAL A 209 24.23 -0.04 -10.52
CA VAL A 209 25.34 0.53 -11.31
C VAL A 209 26.25 1.39 -10.44
N ALA A 210 25.68 2.25 -9.59
CA ALA A 210 26.41 3.11 -8.66
C ALA A 210 27.36 2.32 -7.76
N GLU A 211 26.87 1.20 -7.18
CA GLU A 211 27.67 0.31 -6.33
C GLU A 211 28.90 -0.25 -7.06
N LYS A 212 28.75 -0.66 -8.33
CA LYS A 212 29.86 -1.15 -9.17
C LYS A 212 30.89 -0.08 -9.50
N LEU A 213 30.47 1.18 -9.57
CA LEU A 213 31.32 2.33 -9.87
C LEU A 213 31.91 2.99 -8.62
N GLY A 214 31.55 2.52 -7.40
CA GLY A 214 31.96 3.15 -6.14
C GLY A 214 31.29 4.51 -5.89
N ILE A 215 30.11 4.73 -6.48
CA ILE A 215 29.29 5.96 -6.31
C ILE A 215 28.28 5.70 -5.20
N ASP A 216 28.09 6.66 -4.30
CA ASP A 216 26.97 6.62 -3.35
C ASP A 216 25.70 7.10 -4.05
N ILE A 217 24.72 6.20 -4.19
CA ILE A 217 23.44 6.50 -4.85
C ILE A 217 22.66 7.61 -4.14
N GLU A 218 22.90 7.83 -2.84
CA GLU A 218 22.22 8.89 -2.10
C GLU A 218 22.61 10.29 -2.60
N HIS A 219 23.86 10.50 -2.98
CA HIS A 219 24.28 11.77 -3.60
C HIS A 219 23.61 11.97 -4.96
N VAL A 220 23.47 10.89 -5.74
CA VAL A 220 22.77 10.93 -7.04
C VAL A 220 21.29 11.26 -6.82
N ARG A 221 20.65 10.57 -5.85
CA ARG A 221 19.25 10.83 -5.47
C ARG A 221 19.03 12.28 -5.06
N GLN A 222 19.91 12.85 -4.23
CA GLN A 222 19.83 14.25 -3.81
C GLN A 222 19.97 15.21 -4.98
N GLY A 223 20.91 14.95 -5.89
CA GLY A 223 21.09 15.73 -7.11
C GLY A 223 19.85 15.69 -8.01
N MET A 224 19.28 14.50 -8.23
CA MET A 224 18.04 14.35 -8.99
C MET A 224 16.84 15.04 -8.31
N ALA A 225 16.72 14.91 -6.99
CA ALA A 225 15.65 15.53 -6.22
C ALA A 225 15.70 17.07 -6.24
N ALA A 226 16.88 17.64 -6.39
CA ALA A 226 17.08 19.10 -6.49
C ALA A 226 16.59 19.68 -7.83
N ASP A 227 16.48 18.87 -8.90
CA ASP A 227 15.87 19.31 -10.16
C ASP A 227 14.34 19.34 -9.99
N SER A 228 13.74 20.54 -10.07
CA SER A 228 12.31 20.77 -9.89
C SER A 228 11.42 20.02 -10.91
N ARG A 229 11.96 19.64 -12.06
CA ARG A 229 11.26 18.83 -13.07
C ARG A 229 11.09 17.38 -12.63
N ILE A 230 11.94 16.92 -11.69
CA ILE A 230 11.95 15.56 -11.16
C ILE A 230 11.32 15.51 -9.77
N GLY A 231 11.86 16.30 -8.82
CA GLY A 231 11.46 16.26 -7.40
C GLY A 231 11.85 14.95 -6.70
N GLY A 232 11.77 14.92 -5.36
CA GLY A 232 12.33 13.82 -4.55
C GLY A 232 11.40 12.62 -4.27
N SER A 233 10.11 12.73 -4.57
CA SER A 233 9.13 11.68 -4.24
C SER A 233 9.39 10.39 -5.03
N TYR A 234 9.28 9.23 -4.36
CA TYR A 234 9.45 7.90 -4.97
C TYR A 234 10.82 7.66 -5.63
N LEU A 235 11.88 8.34 -5.14
CA LEU A 235 13.26 8.16 -5.59
C LEU A 235 14.18 7.57 -4.50
N SER A 236 13.65 7.01 -3.43
CA SER A 236 14.46 6.37 -2.39
C SER A 236 14.83 4.95 -2.83
N PRO A 237 16.12 4.63 -2.98
CA PRO A 237 16.55 3.28 -3.29
C PRO A 237 16.28 2.36 -2.10
N GLY A 238 15.99 1.08 -2.38
CA GLY A 238 15.68 0.13 -1.31
C GLY A 238 15.50 -1.29 -1.83
N ALA A 239 14.93 -2.16 -0.99
CA ALA A 239 14.71 -3.56 -1.28
C ALA A 239 13.46 -3.83 -2.18
N GLY A 240 13.06 -2.87 -2.98
CA GLY A 240 11.88 -2.95 -3.84
C GLY A 240 10.60 -2.47 -3.16
N PHE A 241 9.54 -2.35 -3.97
CA PHE A 241 8.21 -1.97 -3.51
C PHE A 241 7.29 -3.19 -3.34
N GLY A 242 6.26 -3.01 -2.51
CA GLY A 242 5.18 -3.97 -2.28
C GLY A 242 3.84 -3.24 -2.13
N GLY A 243 2.90 -3.91 -1.46
CA GLY A 243 1.51 -3.46 -1.28
C GLY A 243 0.59 -4.02 -2.36
N GLU A 244 -0.61 -4.45 -1.94
CA GLU A 244 -1.55 -5.15 -2.81
C GLU A 244 -2.07 -4.26 -3.94
N ASN A 245 -2.67 -3.10 -3.59
CA ASN A 245 -3.27 -2.19 -4.57
C ASN A 245 -2.25 -1.64 -5.56
N PHE A 246 -1.10 -1.20 -5.06
CA PHE A 246 -0.04 -0.64 -5.89
C PHE A 246 0.52 -1.66 -6.89
N SER A 247 0.81 -2.87 -6.41
CA SER A 247 1.30 -3.96 -7.27
C SER A 247 0.24 -4.41 -8.27
N HIS A 248 -1.03 -4.48 -7.85
CA HIS A 248 -2.14 -4.82 -8.74
C HIS A 248 -2.31 -3.80 -9.87
N ASP A 249 -2.26 -2.50 -9.58
CA ASP A 249 -2.36 -1.45 -10.59
C ASP A 249 -1.29 -1.57 -11.67
N ILE A 250 -0.05 -1.82 -11.27
CA ILE A 250 1.07 -1.93 -12.20
C ILE A 250 0.90 -3.16 -13.10
N GLN A 251 0.52 -4.31 -12.53
CA GLN A 251 0.26 -5.52 -13.29
C GLN A 251 -0.94 -5.32 -14.24
N THR A 252 -2.03 -4.71 -13.76
CA THR A 252 -3.21 -4.40 -14.56
C THR A 252 -2.86 -3.49 -15.74
N LEU A 253 -2.10 -2.41 -15.49
CA LEU A 253 -1.67 -1.51 -16.55
C LEU A 253 -0.74 -2.23 -17.55
N THR A 254 0.19 -3.05 -17.06
CA THR A 254 1.08 -3.85 -17.93
C THR A 254 0.28 -4.77 -18.84
N HIS A 255 -0.66 -5.52 -18.29
CA HIS A 255 -1.53 -6.41 -19.07
C HIS A 255 -2.40 -5.64 -20.06
N THR A 256 -2.94 -4.49 -19.65
CA THR A 256 -3.73 -3.62 -20.53
C THR A 256 -2.91 -3.15 -21.73
N VAL A 257 -1.70 -2.64 -21.49
CA VAL A 257 -0.80 -2.17 -22.55
C VAL A 257 -0.46 -3.30 -23.53
N LEU A 258 -0.11 -4.48 -23.03
CA LEU A 258 0.16 -5.65 -23.85
C LEU A 258 -1.08 -6.10 -24.64
N GLY A 259 -2.27 -6.04 -24.04
CA GLY A 259 -3.56 -6.41 -24.65
C GLY A 259 -3.98 -5.50 -25.81
N THR A 260 -3.48 -4.26 -25.86
CA THR A 260 -3.75 -3.34 -27.00
C THR A 260 -2.97 -3.69 -28.27
N GLY A 261 -1.99 -4.59 -28.19
CA GLY A 261 -1.06 -4.86 -29.30
C GLY A 261 0.03 -3.78 -29.48
N ALA A 262 0.09 -2.78 -28.59
CA ALA A 262 1.15 -1.77 -28.59
C ALA A 262 2.49 -2.42 -28.23
N ASN A 263 3.56 -2.06 -28.95
CA ASN A 263 4.91 -2.52 -28.62
C ASN A 263 5.51 -1.66 -27.50
N SER A 264 5.03 -1.86 -26.27
CA SER A 264 5.53 -1.16 -25.08
C SER A 264 5.95 -2.18 -24.01
N GLN A 265 7.22 -2.13 -23.63
CA GLN A 265 7.82 -3.07 -22.68
C GLN A 265 8.21 -2.39 -21.35
N LEU A 266 8.08 -1.06 -21.26
CA LEU A 266 8.58 -0.30 -20.11
C LEU A 266 8.06 -0.84 -18.77
N LEU A 267 6.76 -1.04 -18.63
CA LEU A 267 6.16 -1.45 -17.36
C LEU A 267 6.50 -2.90 -16.98
N ALA A 268 6.65 -3.78 -17.98
CA ALA A 268 7.12 -5.14 -17.76
C ALA A 268 8.55 -5.13 -17.19
N GLN A 269 9.44 -4.30 -17.75
CA GLN A 269 10.81 -4.16 -17.24
C GLN A 269 10.83 -3.51 -15.83
N VAL A 270 9.98 -2.54 -15.58
CA VAL A 270 9.83 -1.92 -14.26
C VAL A 270 9.44 -2.96 -13.21
N TRP A 271 8.52 -3.85 -13.54
CA TRP A 271 8.12 -4.96 -12.67
C TRP A 271 9.25 -5.95 -12.44
N ASP A 272 9.93 -6.40 -13.51
CA ASP A 272 11.03 -7.35 -13.42
C ASP A 272 12.19 -6.81 -12.57
N ILE A 273 12.55 -5.53 -12.73
CA ILE A 273 13.54 -4.85 -11.89
C ILE A 273 13.11 -4.90 -10.42
N ASN A 274 11.83 -4.64 -10.13
CA ASN A 274 11.32 -4.68 -8.76
C ASN A 274 11.42 -6.09 -8.15
N GLU A 275 11.03 -7.12 -8.88
CA GLU A 275 11.11 -8.51 -8.39
C GLU A 275 12.57 -8.93 -8.11
N GLN A 276 13.49 -8.55 -8.98
CA GLN A 276 14.92 -8.79 -8.76
C GLN A 276 15.44 -8.00 -7.54
N GLN A 277 14.91 -6.81 -7.30
CA GLN A 277 15.33 -5.95 -6.20
C GLN A 277 14.92 -6.50 -4.83
N LYS A 278 13.83 -7.25 -4.74
CA LYS A 278 13.39 -7.90 -3.49
C LYS A 278 14.42 -8.87 -2.91
N GLU A 279 15.33 -9.38 -3.74
CA GLU A 279 16.40 -10.30 -3.32
C GLU A 279 17.74 -9.60 -3.05
N ILE A 280 17.82 -8.27 -3.17
CA ILE A 280 19.11 -7.56 -3.12
C ILE A 280 19.88 -7.81 -1.81
N LEU A 281 19.21 -7.80 -0.66
CA LEU A 281 19.86 -8.03 0.62
C LEU A 281 20.34 -9.49 0.77
N PHE A 282 19.56 -10.46 0.27
CA PHE A 282 19.99 -11.84 0.25
C PHE A 282 21.25 -12.01 -0.63
N ARG A 283 21.29 -11.43 -1.82
CA ARG A 283 22.49 -11.50 -2.70
C ARG A 283 23.73 -10.88 -2.05
N LYS A 284 23.57 -9.74 -1.33
CA LYS A 284 24.66 -9.13 -0.57
C LYS A 284 25.12 -10.02 0.56
N LEU A 285 24.23 -10.60 1.33
CA LEU A 285 24.52 -11.54 2.40
C LEU A 285 25.23 -12.79 1.87
N TRP A 286 24.73 -13.35 0.77
CA TRP A 286 25.33 -14.49 0.09
C TRP A 286 26.77 -14.22 -0.35
N ASN A 287 27.01 -13.07 -0.98
CA ASN A 287 28.35 -12.69 -1.41
C ASN A 287 29.28 -12.45 -0.22
N TYR A 288 28.81 -11.81 0.85
CA TYR A 288 29.60 -11.57 2.05
C TYR A 288 30.10 -12.87 2.68
N TYR A 289 29.26 -13.86 2.80
CA TYR A 289 29.60 -15.17 3.35
C TYR A 289 30.11 -16.18 2.30
N GLN A 290 30.32 -15.75 1.06
CA GLN A 290 30.79 -16.60 -0.05
C GLN A 290 29.96 -17.89 -0.20
N GLY A 291 28.64 -17.80 -0.04
CA GLY A 291 27.70 -18.91 -0.10
C GLY A 291 27.60 -19.75 1.19
N ASN A 292 28.43 -19.53 2.18
CA ASN A 292 28.40 -20.32 3.43
C ASN A 292 27.39 -19.77 4.43
N LEU A 293 26.11 -20.04 4.20
CA LEU A 293 25.00 -19.57 5.04
C LEU A 293 24.37 -20.67 5.92
N ALA A 294 24.59 -21.94 5.63
CA ALA A 294 23.98 -23.05 6.36
C ALA A 294 24.23 -22.96 7.88
N GLY A 295 23.17 -23.07 8.67
CA GLY A 295 23.21 -23.02 10.12
C GLY A 295 23.46 -21.63 10.72
N LYS A 296 23.55 -20.57 9.90
CA LYS A 296 23.65 -19.20 10.42
C LYS A 296 22.26 -18.68 10.86
N THR A 297 22.29 -17.75 11.80
CA THR A 297 21.10 -17.00 12.25
C THR A 297 21.12 -15.61 11.65
N VAL A 298 20.04 -15.22 11.01
CA VAL A 298 19.85 -13.88 10.43
C VAL A 298 18.68 -13.18 11.12
N ALA A 299 18.97 -12.02 11.69
CA ALA A 299 17.94 -11.13 12.22
C ALA A 299 17.31 -10.33 11.07
N ILE A 300 15.99 -10.22 11.05
CA ILE A 300 15.26 -9.33 10.14
C ILE A 300 14.48 -8.32 10.98
N TRP A 301 14.69 -7.05 10.68
CA TRP A 301 13.90 -5.94 11.18
C TRP A 301 12.95 -5.44 10.10
N GLY A 302 11.67 -5.68 10.31
CA GLY A 302 10.59 -5.31 9.39
C GLY A 302 10.18 -6.43 8.45
N ALA A 303 8.89 -6.73 8.44
CA ALA A 303 8.23 -7.66 7.52
C ALA A 303 7.17 -6.96 6.66
N ALA A 304 6.56 -5.88 7.18
CA ALA A 304 5.60 -5.09 6.44
C ALA A 304 6.22 -4.50 5.15
N PHE A 305 5.41 -4.33 4.10
CA PHE A 305 5.90 -3.77 2.84
C PHE A 305 6.37 -2.30 2.98
N LYS A 306 5.86 -1.58 3.98
CA LYS A 306 6.33 -0.25 4.42
C LYS A 306 5.98 -0.02 5.90
N GLU A 307 6.46 1.08 6.46
CA GLU A 307 6.16 1.51 7.82
C GLU A 307 4.69 1.92 8.00
N ASN A 308 4.22 1.89 9.24
CA ASN A 308 2.87 2.25 9.70
C ASN A 308 1.75 1.36 9.14
N THR A 309 2.06 0.14 8.74
CA THR A 309 1.08 -0.89 8.36
C THR A 309 1.57 -2.27 8.77
N GLY A 310 0.66 -3.18 9.12
CA GLY A 310 0.96 -4.60 9.37
C GLY A 310 0.88 -5.47 8.11
N ARG A 311 0.68 -4.88 6.92
CA ARG A 311 0.45 -5.63 5.68
C ARG A 311 1.75 -6.13 5.07
N ILE A 312 1.73 -7.39 4.63
CA ILE A 312 2.88 -8.08 4.05
C ILE A 312 2.74 -8.37 2.55
N GLN A 313 1.58 -8.06 1.94
CA GLN A 313 1.31 -8.37 0.54
C GLN A 313 2.37 -7.76 -0.38
N GLN A 314 2.99 -8.61 -1.19
CA GLN A 314 4.10 -8.24 -2.09
C GLN A 314 5.33 -7.62 -1.38
N SER A 315 5.45 -7.76 -0.05
CA SER A 315 6.62 -7.31 0.70
C SER A 315 7.89 -8.06 0.27
N PRO A 316 9.06 -7.41 0.28
CA PRO A 316 10.35 -8.07 0.10
C PRO A 316 10.63 -9.22 1.08
N ILE A 317 9.93 -9.27 2.22
CA ILE A 317 10.06 -10.33 3.22
C ILE A 317 9.85 -11.71 2.62
N HIS A 318 8.91 -11.88 1.69
CA HIS A 318 8.61 -13.18 1.09
C HIS A 318 9.80 -13.74 0.29
N ALA A 319 10.41 -12.90 -0.54
CA ALA A 319 11.61 -13.28 -1.31
C ALA A 319 12.79 -13.59 -0.36
N MET A 320 12.97 -12.74 0.65
CA MET A 320 14.05 -12.88 1.62
C MET A 320 13.93 -14.17 2.45
N LEU A 321 12.74 -14.47 3.01
CA LEU A 321 12.51 -15.70 3.77
C LEU A 321 12.73 -16.94 2.92
N LYS A 322 12.15 -16.98 1.72
CA LYS A 322 12.30 -18.09 0.78
C LYS A 322 13.77 -18.37 0.46
N ALA A 323 14.54 -17.32 0.17
CA ALA A 323 15.94 -17.43 -0.18
C ALA A 323 16.80 -17.89 1.02
N LEU A 324 16.57 -17.35 2.22
CA LEU A 324 17.29 -17.74 3.44
C LEU A 324 17.02 -19.19 3.84
N TRP A 325 15.76 -19.62 3.83
CA TRP A 325 15.41 -21.01 4.17
C TRP A 325 15.99 -22.02 3.17
N ALA A 326 16.06 -21.68 1.89
CA ALA A 326 16.70 -22.52 0.87
C ALA A 326 18.19 -22.77 1.15
N GLN A 327 18.81 -21.94 2.01
CA GLN A 327 20.20 -22.07 2.44
C GLN A 327 20.35 -22.66 3.85
N GLY A 328 19.27 -23.09 4.50
CA GLY A 328 19.31 -23.62 5.88
C GLY A 328 19.61 -22.57 6.94
N VAL A 329 19.19 -21.33 6.70
CA VAL A 329 19.34 -20.21 7.64
C VAL A 329 18.18 -20.19 8.64
N ILE A 330 18.48 -19.92 9.91
CA ILE A 330 17.47 -19.64 10.93
C ILE A 330 17.18 -18.15 10.91
N VAL A 331 15.92 -17.77 10.79
CA VAL A 331 15.48 -16.37 10.78
C VAL A 331 14.89 -16.00 12.13
N LYS A 332 15.38 -14.91 12.72
CA LYS A 332 14.76 -14.23 13.84
C LYS A 332 14.12 -12.94 13.35
N LEU A 333 12.81 -12.84 13.46
CA LEU A 333 12.03 -11.76 12.85
C LEU A 333 11.39 -10.89 13.92
N HIS A 334 11.58 -9.58 13.76
CA HIS A 334 10.84 -8.57 14.50
C HIS A 334 10.16 -7.59 13.52
N ASP A 335 8.89 -7.31 13.76
CA ASP A 335 8.13 -6.23 13.13
C ASP A 335 7.08 -5.72 14.14
N PRO A 336 6.87 -4.40 14.26
CA PRO A 336 5.92 -3.85 15.23
C PRO A 336 4.46 -4.27 15.00
N GLN A 337 4.06 -4.59 13.76
CA GLN A 337 2.67 -4.84 13.41
C GLN A 337 2.44 -6.10 12.55
N ALA A 338 3.43 -6.51 11.75
CA ALA A 338 3.23 -7.53 10.72
C ALA A 338 3.40 -8.99 11.19
N LEU A 339 3.89 -9.23 12.42
CA LEU A 339 4.14 -10.60 12.89
C LEU A 339 2.89 -11.51 12.82
N PRO A 340 1.67 -11.07 13.16
CA PRO A 340 0.48 -11.90 13.05
C PRO A 340 0.16 -12.33 11.61
N GLU A 341 0.39 -11.46 10.63
CA GLU A 341 0.18 -11.81 9.21
C GLU A 341 1.25 -12.79 8.72
N ILE A 342 2.51 -12.65 9.16
CA ILE A 342 3.57 -13.61 8.85
C ILE A 342 3.28 -14.98 9.48
N GLU A 343 2.82 -15.02 10.74
CA GLU A 343 2.45 -16.27 11.40
C GLU A 343 1.26 -16.96 10.70
N LYS A 344 0.29 -16.18 10.24
CA LYS A 344 -0.85 -16.70 9.47
C LYS A 344 -0.41 -17.27 8.12
N GLU A 345 0.54 -16.63 7.44
CA GLU A 345 1.00 -17.03 6.11
C GLU A 345 1.92 -18.27 6.15
N TYR A 346 2.88 -18.29 7.08
CA TYR A 346 3.93 -19.32 7.13
C TYR A 346 3.78 -20.34 8.24
N GLY A 347 2.89 -20.10 9.22
CA GLY A 347 2.70 -20.96 10.39
C GLY A 347 3.91 -20.99 11.32
N GLN A 348 3.89 -21.95 12.23
CA GLN A 348 5.01 -22.22 13.16
C GLN A 348 6.07 -23.04 12.43
N ARG A 349 7.33 -22.57 12.47
CA ARG A 349 8.49 -23.21 11.83
C ARG A 349 9.67 -23.23 12.79
N ALA A 350 10.49 -24.27 12.72
CA ALA A 350 11.71 -24.35 13.52
C ALA A 350 12.80 -23.35 13.06
N ASP A 351 12.74 -22.91 11.80
CA ASP A 351 13.66 -21.98 11.15
C ASP A 351 13.11 -20.53 11.06
N LEU A 352 11.97 -20.22 11.74
CA LEU A 352 11.41 -18.88 11.86
C LEU A 352 11.02 -18.61 13.31
N ILE A 353 11.71 -17.67 13.95
CA ILE A 353 11.49 -17.29 15.35
C ILE A 353 10.92 -15.87 15.37
N PHE A 354 9.70 -15.73 15.89
CA PHE A 354 9.06 -14.44 16.12
C PHE A 354 9.57 -13.80 17.40
N CYS A 355 10.11 -12.60 17.29
CA CYS A 355 10.68 -11.85 18.40
C CYS A 355 9.80 -10.64 18.73
N LYS A 356 9.55 -10.43 20.03
CA LYS A 356 8.72 -9.30 20.50
C LYS A 356 9.50 -7.99 20.55
N ASP A 357 10.83 -8.08 20.63
CA ASP A 357 11.73 -6.96 20.71
C ASP A 357 12.80 -7.04 19.63
N GLN A 358 13.19 -5.89 19.09
CA GLN A 358 14.16 -5.80 18.00
C GLN A 358 15.55 -6.34 18.40
N TYR A 359 15.95 -6.17 19.67
CA TYR A 359 17.25 -6.66 20.16
C TYR A 359 17.21 -8.17 20.44
N GLU A 360 16.06 -8.73 20.87
CA GLU A 360 15.85 -10.17 20.94
C GLU A 360 16.07 -10.83 19.55
N ALA A 361 15.61 -10.20 18.48
CA ALA A 361 15.84 -10.71 17.14
C ALA A 361 17.33 -10.75 16.76
N THR A 362 18.12 -9.81 17.26
CA THR A 362 19.56 -9.73 16.96
C THR A 362 20.46 -10.55 17.87
N GLN A 363 19.92 -11.13 18.96
CA GLN A 363 20.69 -11.99 19.87
C GLN A 363 21.28 -13.18 19.11
N ASP A 364 22.62 -13.35 19.18
CA ASP A 364 23.41 -14.39 18.50
C ASP A 364 23.26 -14.41 16.95
N ALA A 365 22.80 -13.30 16.36
CA ALA A 365 22.66 -13.20 14.91
C ALA A 365 24.00 -12.99 14.19
N ASN A 366 24.15 -13.63 13.04
CA ASN A 366 25.30 -13.47 12.17
C ASN A 366 25.17 -12.25 11.23
N ALA A 367 23.96 -11.74 11.06
CA ALA A 367 23.68 -10.52 10.32
C ALA A 367 22.33 -9.93 10.75
N LEU A 368 22.21 -8.62 10.61
CA LEU A 368 20.94 -7.89 10.70
C LEU A 368 20.56 -7.38 9.31
N CYS A 369 19.37 -7.75 8.83
CA CYS A 369 18.77 -7.24 7.60
C CYS A 369 17.59 -6.31 7.93
N LEU A 370 17.67 -5.05 7.49
CA LEU A 370 16.58 -4.09 7.63
C LEU A 370 15.75 -4.07 6.35
N LEU A 371 14.48 -4.48 6.40
CA LEU A 371 13.56 -4.50 5.26
C LEU A 371 12.50 -3.41 5.32
N THR A 372 12.08 -2.96 6.51
CA THR A 372 11.07 -1.92 6.68
C THR A 372 11.61 -0.79 7.55
N GLY A 373 11.41 0.46 7.11
CA GLY A 373 11.99 1.65 7.74
C GLY A 373 11.21 2.19 8.94
N TRP A 374 10.76 1.33 9.87
CA TRP A 374 10.07 1.76 11.08
C TRP A 374 10.90 2.76 11.89
N LYS A 375 10.27 3.82 12.41
CA LYS A 375 10.98 4.87 13.18
C LYS A 375 11.78 4.32 14.36
N GLN A 376 11.30 3.26 15.02
CA GLN A 376 12.02 2.62 16.13
C GLN A 376 13.36 2.03 15.73
N TYR A 377 13.60 1.75 14.43
CA TYR A 377 14.87 1.22 13.94
C TYR A 377 15.88 2.30 13.56
N TRP A 378 15.47 3.59 13.50
CA TRP A 378 16.33 4.65 12.97
C TRP A 378 17.56 4.97 13.82
N SER A 379 17.49 4.76 15.12
CA SER A 379 18.59 5.01 16.07
C SER A 379 18.78 3.82 17.01
N PRO A 380 19.35 2.70 16.53
CA PRO A 380 19.57 1.56 17.39
C PRO A 380 20.72 1.81 18.38
N ASP A 381 20.71 1.10 19.50
CA ASP A 381 21.84 1.05 20.43
C ASP A 381 22.94 0.16 19.83
N TYR A 382 23.88 0.78 19.10
CA TYR A 382 25.00 0.07 18.46
C TYR A 382 25.91 -0.66 19.46
N PRO A 383 26.30 -0.09 20.63
CA PRO A 383 26.99 -0.82 21.68
C PRO A 383 26.27 -2.10 22.14
N GLN A 384 24.93 -2.04 22.31
CA GLN A 384 24.16 -3.21 22.67
C GLN A 384 24.18 -4.24 21.52
N LEU A 385 23.96 -3.82 20.27
CA LEU A 385 24.02 -4.72 19.12
C LEU A 385 25.38 -5.42 18.98
N LEU A 386 26.49 -4.70 19.15
CA LEU A 386 27.85 -5.29 19.15
C LEU A 386 28.03 -6.37 20.21
N LYS A 387 27.40 -6.18 21.36
CA LYS A 387 27.52 -7.12 22.49
C LYS A 387 26.74 -8.39 22.28
N ILE A 388 25.58 -8.31 21.62
CA ILE A 388 24.61 -9.42 21.52
C ILE A 388 24.70 -10.18 20.19
N MET A 389 25.14 -9.53 19.10
CA MET A 389 25.28 -10.19 17.81
C MET A 389 26.53 -11.07 17.78
N GLN A 390 26.43 -12.22 17.13
CA GLN A 390 27.55 -13.11 16.89
C GLN A 390 28.54 -12.51 15.88
N HIS A 391 28.04 -11.77 14.89
CA HIS A 391 28.84 -11.10 13.89
C HIS A 391 28.23 -9.71 13.55
N PRO A 392 29.06 -8.63 13.65
CA PRO A 392 28.55 -7.27 13.49
C PRO A 392 28.38 -6.87 12.00
N LEU A 393 27.38 -7.44 11.34
CA LEU A 393 27.04 -7.15 9.95
C LEU A 393 25.61 -6.57 9.85
N ILE A 394 25.48 -5.40 9.25
CA ILE A 394 24.19 -4.75 8.97
C ILE A 394 23.99 -4.61 7.45
N LEU A 395 22.88 -5.15 6.95
CA LEU A 395 22.40 -4.96 5.59
C LEU A 395 21.14 -4.07 5.62
N ASP A 396 21.26 -2.87 5.08
CA ASP A 396 20.22 -1.84 5.15
C ASP A 396 19.46 -1.74 3.81
N GLY A 397 18.29 -2.32 3.75
CA GLY A 397 17.41 -2.31 2.58
C GLY A 397 16.58 -1.03 2.45
N ARG A 398 16.78 -0.04 3.33
CA ARG A 398 16.06 1.24 3.30
C ARG A 398 16.97 2.45 3.28
N ASN A 399 18.29 2.23 3.38
CA ASN A 399 19.32 3.28 3.44
C ASN A 399 19.03 4.35 4.51
N ILE A 400 18.49 3.92 5.66
CA ILE A 400 18.16 4.85 6.76
C ILE A 400 19.37 5.21 7.62
N TYR A 401 20.46 4.45 7.54
CA TYR A 401 21.65 4.70 8.33
C TYR A 401 22.73 5.42 7.54
N ASP A 402 23.52 6.24 8.25
CA ASP A 402 24.76 6.79 7.71
C ASP A 402 25.85 5.70 7.69
N PRO A 403 26.41 5.32 6.52
CA PRO A 403 27.39 4.25 6.42
C PRO A 403 28.69 4.51 7.19
N ALA A 404 29.16 5.78 7.20
CA ALA A 404 30.39 6.15 7.88
C ALA A 404 30.22 6.02 9.40
N TYR A 405 29.08 6.48 9.90
CA TYR A 405 28.74 6.37 11.30
C TYR A 405 28.61 4.90 11.75
N VAL A 406 27.85 4.06 11.03
CA VAL A 406 27.66 2.64 11.37
C VAL A 406 29.01 1.90 11.37
N LYS A 407 29.86 2.16 10.37
CA LYS A 407 31.22 1.60 10.31
C LYS A 407 32.08 2.07 11.48
N SER A 408 31.98 3.34 11.90
CA SER A 408 32.69 3.86 13.07
C SER A 408 32.26 3.20 14.38
N GLN A 409 31.04 2.64 14.44
CA GLN A 409 30.54 1.85 15.57
C GLN A 409 31.01 0.38 15.55
N GLY A 410 31.85 -0.02 14.60
CA GLY A 410 32.43 -1.36 14.51
C GLY A 410 31.67 -2.38 13.67
N PHE A 411 30.68 -1.96 12.90
CA PHE A 411 29.92 -2.84 12.01
C PHE A 411 30.45 -2.86 10.59
N ALA A 412 30.40 -4.03 9.96
CA ALA A 412 30.35 -4.11 8.52
C ALA A 412 28.96 -3.64 8.06
N TYR A 413 28.90 -2.73 7.09
CA TYR A 413 27.66 -2.14 6.61
C TYR A 413 27.54 -2.23 5.10
N MET A 414 26.35 -2.63 4.62
CA MET A 414 25.97 -2.69 3.22
C MET A 414 24.59 -2.09 3.04
N GLY A 415 24.48 -0.97 2.34
CA GLY A 415 23.23 -0.40 1.91
C GLY A 415 22.88 -0.81 0.47
N VAL A 416 21.84 -0.22 -0.11
CA VAL A 416 21.45 -0.37 -1.52
C VAL A 416 22.14 0.74 -2.31
N GLY A 417 23.08 0.38 -3.22
CA GLY A 417 23.83 1.35 -4.01
C GLY A 417 24.89 2.13 -3.23
N ARG A 418 25.37 1.56 -2.10
CA ARG A 418 26.36 2.22 -1.23
C ARG A 418 27.04 1.23 -0.29
#